data_7a8be0433b77a0c7e69bd8ee50d594b9
#
_entry.id   7a8be0433b77a0c7e69bd8ee50d594b9
#
_cell.length_a   1.000
_cell.length_b   1.000
_cell.length_c   1.000
_cell.angle_alpha   90.00
_cell.angle_beta   90.00
_cell.angle_gamma   90.00
#
_symmetry.space_group_name_H-M   'P 1'
#
loop_
_entity.id
_entity.type
_entity.pdbx_description
1 polymer ?
#
loop_
_entity_poly.entity_id
_entity_poly.type
_entity_poly.pdbx_seq_one_letter_code
_entity_poly.pdbx_strand_id
1 'polypeptide(L)'
;MLVGVTAAIAIIILSYAGTMTWLMWTVGILGAIGMTGLLVNLYAPKRWLQNLAIITSVAACMTAPAAYTLSTINVTHTGSIPTAGPNSTAMQGSNNEKSQADSALVQYLLQNQNGATWLVAVDSANESAAIQLTSGQPVMAIGGFNGSDTPLTLEQFKQLVSDGKLKYYAASSRGHGGGPNGGNSEITNWIKKNGKVVNYGGSDVTLYELSA
;
A
#
# COMPACT_ATOMS: atom_id res chain seq x y z
N MET A 1 -5.02 5.54 39.16
CA MET A 1 -3.72 5.49 38.45
C MET A 1 -3.84 5.05 36.99
N LEU A 2 -4.51 3.94 36.69
CA LEU A 2 -4.64 3.42 35.31
C LEU A 2 -5.18 4.44 34.29
N VAL A 3 -6.26 5.15 34.60
CA VAL A 3 -6.87 6.15 33.70
C VAL A 3 -5.89 7.26 33.31
N GLY A 4 -5.10 7.76 34.27
CA GLY A 4 -4.10 8.80 34.00
C GLY A 4 -2.96 8.30 33.11
N VAL A 5 -2.50 7.06 33.31
CA VAL A 5 -1.47 6.43 32.47
C VAL A 5 -2.00 6.22 31.05
N THR A 6 -3.22 5.71 30.89
CA THR A 6 -3.84 5.49 29.59
C THR A 6 -4.04 6.81 28.83
N ALA A 7 -4.50 7.87 29.51
CA ALA A 7 -4.66 9.18 28.90
C ALA A 7 -3.30 9.78 28.46
N ALA A 8 -2.26 9.63 29.30
CA ALA A 8 -0.91 10.10 28.94
C ALA A 8 -0.34 9.37 27.72
N ILE A 9 -0.49 8.03 27.67
CA ILE A 9 -0.07 7.23 26.52
C ILE A 9 -0.85 7.65 25.26
N ALA A 10 -2.17 7.85 25.36
CA ALA A 10 -3.00 8.30 24.25
C ALA A 10 -2.54 9.67 23.71
N ILE A 11 -2.23 10.62 24.60
CA ILE A 11 -1.72 11.95 24.22
C ILE A 11 -0.35 11.81 23.52
N ILE A 12 0.55 10.97 24.02
CA ILE A 12 1.85 10.73 23.38
C ILE A 12 1.67 10.15 21.98
N ILE A 13 0.84 9.13 21.81
CA ILE A 13 0.56 8.52 20.50
C ILE A 13 -0.04 9.55 19.54
N LEU A 14 -1.00 10.35 20.00
CA LEU A 14 -1.63 11.39 19.19
C LEU A 14 -0.65 12.51 18.82
N SER A 15 0.33 12.83 19.69
CA SER A 15 1.37 13.82 19.37
C SER A 15 2.28 13.38 18.22
N TYR A 16 2.59 12.10 18.14
CA TYR A 16 3.33 11.51 17.00
C TYR A 16 2.51 11.49 15.71
N ALA A 17 1.19 11.38 15.80
CA ALA A 17 0.32 11.39 14.63
C ALA A 17 0.20 12.77 13.94
N GLY A 18 0.46 13.88 14.64
CA GLY A 18 0.62 15.23 14.09
C GLY A 18 -0.62 15.91 13.47
N THR A 19 -1.70 15.16 13.22
CA THR A 19 -2.83 15.62 12.38
C THR A 19 -4.10 15.94 13.14
N MET A 20 -4.22 15.53 14.42
CA MET A 20 -5.46 15.66 15.20
C MET A 20 -5.21 16.33 16.56
N THR A 21 -4.64 17.53 16.55
CA THR A 21 -4.33 18.27 17.80
C THR A 21 -5.55 18.53 18.68
N TRP A 22 -6.73 18.76 18.07
CA TRP A 22 -7.99 18.92 18.79
C TRP A 22 -8.36 17.67 19.62
N LEU A 23 -8.00 16.48 19.14
CA LEU A 23 -8.27 15.21 19.82
C LEU A 23 -7.43 15.05 21.08
N MET A 24 -6.19 15.57 21.10
CA MET A 24 -5.35 15.60 22.28
C MET A 24 -5.99 16.41 23.42
N TRP A 25 -6.57 17.56 23.09
CA TRP A 25 -7.27 18.38 24.07
C TRP A 25 -8.55 17.72 24.58
N THR A 26 -9.34 17.06 23.71
CA THR A 26 -10.56 16.36 24.14
C THR A 26 -10.24 15.18 25.07
N VAL A 27 -9.25 14.36 24.75
CA VAL A 27 -8.80 13.25 25.59
C VAL A 27 -8.23 13.77 26.92
N GLY A 28 -7.45 14.85 26.89
CA GLY A 28 -6.89 15.48 28.09
C GLY A 28 -7.96 16.01 29.04
N ILE A 29 -8.95 16.73 28.51
CA ILE A 29 -10.06 17.30 29.29
C ILE A 29 -10.93 16.19 29.89
N LEU A 30 -11.37 15.22 29.08
CA LEU A 30 -12.17 14.09 29.55
C LEU A 30 -11.44 13.25 30.58
N GLY A 31 -10.15 12.99 30.36
CA GLY A 31 -9.30 12.27 31.31
C GLY A 31 -9.14 13.01 32.64
N ALA A 32 -8.95 14.34 32.60
CA ALA A 32 -8.86 15.17 33.80
C ALA A 32 -10.18 15.19 34.58
N ILE A 33 -11.33 15.32 33.90
CA ILE A 33 -12.66 15.26 34.53
C ILE A 33 -12.88 13.89 35.18
N GLY A 34 -12.59 12.80 34.46
CA GLY A 34 -12.73 11.45 34.97
C GLY A 34 -11.84 11.20 36.21
N MET A 35 -10.58 11.64 36.16
CA MET A 35 -9.63 11.46 37.25
C MET A 35 -10.01 12.30 38.50
N THR A 36 -10.38 13.56 38.30
CA THR A 36 -10.85 14.40 39.40
C THR A 36 -12.16 13.88 39.99
N GLY A 37 -13.09 13.42 39.20
CA GLY A 37 -14.33 12.78 39.68
C GLY A 37 -14.07 11.55 40.53
N LEU A 38 -13.14 10.68 40.12
CA LEU A 38 -12.75 9.51 40.92
C LEU A 38 -12.07 9.90 42.25
N LEU A 39 -11.23 10.93 42.25
CA LEU A 39 -10.58 11.45 43.49
C LEU A 39 -11.60 12.07 44.45
N VAL A 40 -12.52 12.87 43.94
CA VAL A 40 -13.60 13.49 44.77
C VAL A 40 -14.50 12.39 45.36
N ASN A 41 -14.78 11.30 44.61
CA ASN A 41 -15.59 10.20 45.11
C ASN A 41 -14.94 9.45 46.30
N LEU A 42 -13.62 9.55 46.45
CA LEU A 42 -12.93 8.99 47.65
C LEU A 42 -13.29 9.75 48.94
N TYR A 43 -13.54 11.08 48.84
CA TYR A 43 -13.86 11.93 49.99
C TYR A 43 -15.38 12.11 50.20
N ALA A 44 -16.16 12.09 49.14
CA ALA A 44 -17.60 12.26 49.14
C ALA A 44 -18.29 11.23 48.26
N PRO A 45 -18.51 10.00 48.71
CA PRO A 45 -19.05 8.91 47.91
C PRO A 45 -20.54 9.16 47.56
N LYS A 46 -20.78 9.63 46.33
CA LYS A 46 -22.11 9.80 45.75
C LYS A 46 -22.20 8.94 44.50
N ARG A 47 -23.21 8.05 44.40
CA ARG A 47 -23.37 7.12 43.28
C ARG A 47 -23.42 7.80 41.90
N TRP A 48 -24.07 8.98 41.80
CA TRP A 48 -24.14 9.69 40.53
C TRP A 48 -22.78 10.24 40.08
N LEU A 49 -21.95 10.75 41.04
CA LEU A 49 -20.56 11.18 40.75
C LEU A 49 -19.69 10.04 40.32
N GLN A 50 -19.83 8.89 40.96
CA GLN A 50 -19.11 7.67 40.57
C GLN A 50 -19.47 7.24 39.15
N ASN A 51 -20.75 7.19 38.81
CA ASN A 51 -21.20 6.81 37.47
C ASN A 51 -20.70 7.82 36.41
N LEU A 52 -20.77 9.12 36.70
CA LEU A 52 -20.25 10.16 35.81
C LEU A 52 -18.74 10.00 35.60
N ALA A 53 -17.96 9.79 36.64
CA ALA A 53 -16.53 9.59 36.56
C ALA A 53 -16.15 8.34 35.75
N ILE A 54 -16.91 7.24 35.89
CA ILE A 54 -16.70 6.04 35.10
C ILE A 54 -17.01 6.30 33.62
N ILE A 55 -18.16 6.90 33.31
CA ILE A 55 -18.59 7.20 31.95
C ILE A 55 -17.56 8.11 31.24
N THR A 56 -17.12 9.20 31.91
CA THR A 56 -16.13 10.12 31.34
C THR A 56 -14.77 9.44 31.14
N SER A 57 -14.35 8.56 32.05
CA SER A 57 -13.11 7.80 31.91
C SER A 57 -13.16 6.82 30.72
N VAL A 58 -14.26 6.08 30.58
CA VAL A 58 -14.46 5.18 29.45
C VAL A 58 -14.52 5.97 28.13
N ALA A 59 -15.23 7.09 28.09
CA ALA A 59 -15.29 7.97 26.94
C ALA A 59 -13.89 8.47 26.54
N ALA A 60 -13.08 8.92 27.52
CA ALA A 60 -11.70 9.34 27.28
C ALA A 60 -10.85 8.21 26.64
N CYS A 61 -10.97 6.98 27.16
CA CYS A 61 -10.23 5.83 26.63
C CYS A 61 -10.70 5.42 25.21
N MET A 62 -11.98 5.60 24.88
CA MET A 62 -12.55 5.22 23.58
C MET A 62 -12.37 6.29 22.50
N THR A 63 -12.16 7.55 22.88
CA THR A 63 -12.10 8.67 21.93
C THR A 63 -10.99 8.50 20.88
N ALA A 64 -9.78 8.13 21.30
CA ALA A 64 -8.66 7.95 20.37
C ALA A 64 -8.87 6.75 19.41
N PRO A 65 -9.18 5.52 19.89
CA PRO A 65 -9.47 4.40 19.00
C PRO A 65 -10.64 4.67 18.03
N ALA A 66 -11.72 5.30 18.52
CA ALA A 66 -12.86 5.62 17.67
C ALA A 66 -12.48 6.62 16.56
N ALA A 67 -11.73 7.69 16.88
CA ALA A 67 -11.28 8.66 15.89
C ALA A 67 -10.34 8.03 14.86
N TYR A 68 -9.42 7.16 15.27
CA TYR A 68 -8.55 6.41 14.36
C TYR A 68 -9.34 5.47 13.45
N THR A 69 -10.31 4.75 13.99
CA THR A 69 -11.18 3.89 13.18
C THR A 69 -11.96 4.69 12.16
N LEU A 70 -12.60 5.79 12.58
CA LEU A 70 -13.35 6.66 11.68
C LEU A 70 -12.45 7.28 10.60
N SER A 71 -11.23 7.69 10.94
CA SER A 71 -10.30 8.21 9.95
C SER A 71 -9.85 7.13 8.95
N THR A 72 -9.65 5.90 9.42
CA THR A 72 -9.25 4.78 8.56
C THR A 72 -10.35 4.42 7.55
N ILE A 73 -11.62 4.35 7.97
CA ILE A 73 -12.72 3.99 7.05
C ILE A 73 -13.11 5.12 6.08
N ASN A 74 -12.78 6.36 6.38
CA ASN A 74 -13.07 7.51 5.52
C ASN A 74 -12.00 7.82 4.48
N VAL A 75 -10.88 7.10 4.50
CA VAL A 75 -9.78 7.28 3.55
C VAL A 75 -9.66 6.04 2.67
N THR A 76 -9.56 6.24 1.36
CA THR A 76 -9.27 5.15 0.43
C THR A 76 -7.83 4.69 0.62
N HIS A 77 -7.65 3.41 0.95
CA HIS A 77 -6.34 2.80 1.09
C HIS A 77 -5.93 2.19 -0.25
N THR A 78 -4.81 2.65 -0.80
CA THR A 78 -4.22 2.13 -2.04
C THR A 78 -2.85 1.58 -1.73
N GLY A 79 -2.42 0.55 -2.45
CA GLY A 79 -1.12 -0.09 -2.28
C GLY A 79 -1.22 -1.54 -1.82
N SER A 80 -0.08 -2.23 -1.86
CA SER A 80 0.03 -3.66 -1.55
C SER A 80 -0.07 -3.99 -0.06
N ILE A 81 0.19 -3.02 0.80
CA ILE A 81 0.12 -3.17 2.27
C ILE A 81 -0.76 -2.05 2.80
N PRO A 82 -2.06 -2.30 3.03
CA PRO A 82 -2.95 -1.31 3.60
C PRO A 82 -2.53 -1.00 5.04
N THR A 83 -2.33 0.28 5.35
CA THR A 83 -2.01 0.77 6.68
C THR A 83 -3.23 1.46 7.28
N ALA A 84 -3.42 1.33 8.60
CA ALA A 84 -4.50 2.00 9.31
C ALA A 84 -4.05 3.38 9.83
N GLY A 85 -5.00 4.30 9.97
CA GLY A 85 -4.78 5.60 10.61
C GLY A 85 -4.82 6.80 9.66
N PRO A 86 -4.80 8.02 10.22
CA PRO A 86 -4.95 9.26 9.45
C PRO A 86 -3.75 9.57 8.54
N ASN A 87 -2.58 9.00 8.83
CA ASN A 87 -1.34 9.19 8.08
C ASN A 87 -0.96 7.94 7.26
N SER A 88 -1.93 7.15 6.84
CA SER A 88 -1.69 5.96 6.02
C SER A 88 -0.89 6.26 4.74
N THR A 89 -0.92 7.50 4.25
CA THR A 89 -0.10 7.99 3.13
C THR A 89 1.38 8.15 3.48
N ALA A 90 1.75 8.34 4.75
CA ALA A 90 3.15 8.59 5.14
C ALA A 90 4.01 7.32 5.19
N MET A 91 3.41 6.14 5.43
CA MET A 91 4.09 4.84 5.36
C MET A 91 3.94 4.14 4.01
N GLN A 92 3.04 4.61 3.15
CA GLN A 92 3.09 4.30 1.74
C GLN A 92 4.31 5.03 1.19
N GLY A 93 5.46 4.37 1.26
CA GLY A 93 6.67 4.93 0.66
C GLY A 93 6.33 5.52 -0.69
N SER A 94 6.84 6.68 -0.98
CA SER A 94 6.88 7.52 -2.19
C SER A 94 6.26 7.01 -3.53
N ASN A 95 5.52 5.92 -3.50
CA ASN A 95 4.95 5.19 -4.65
C ASN A 95 3.48 5.52 -4.90
N ASN A 96 2.86 6.43 -4.10
CA ASN A 96 1.43 6.74 -4.21
C ASN A 96 1.03 7.52 -5.47
N GLU A 97 1.98 8.04 -6.21
CA GLU A 97 1.63 8.78 -7.43
C GLU A 97 1.45 7.92 -8.68
N LYS A 98 1.76 6.60 -8.61
CA LYS A 98 1.79 5.77 -9.84
C LYS A 98 1.27 4.34 -9.67
N SER A 99 0.21 4.14 -8.89
CA SER A 99 -0.61 2.92 -8.99
C SER A 99 -1.53 2.93 -10.22
N GLN A 100 -1.52 4.02 -11.01
CA GLN A 100 -2.15 4.04 -12.31
C GLN A 100 -1.13 3.61 -13.35
N ALA A 101 -1.48 2.58 -14.11
CA ALA A 101 -0.70 2.21 -15.28
C ALA A 101 -0.63 3.41 -16.23
N ASP A 102 0.52 3.64 -16.83
CA ASP A 102 0.67 4.65 -17.87
C ASP A 102 -0.36 4.39 -18.98
N SER A 103 -1.27 5.33 -19.16
CA SER A 103 -2.37 5.19 -20.14
C SER A 103 -1.84 5.04 -21.57
N ALA A 104 -0.70 5.66 -21.90
CA ALA A 104 -0.05 5.52 -23.20
C ALA A 104 0.47 4.09 -23.39
N LEU A 105 1.08 3.49 -22.34
CA LEU A 105 1.52 2.10 -22.36
C LEU A 105 0.35 1.15 -22.58
N VAL A 106 -0.72 1.31 -21.81
CA VAL A 106 -1.91 0.44 -21.91
C VAL A 106 -2.54 0.54 -23.28
N GLN A 107 -2.72 1.73 -23.83
CA GLN A 107 -3.27 1.93 -25.17
C GLN A 107 -2.40 1.29 -26.25
N TYR A 108 -1.08 1.49 -26.17
CA TYR A 108 -0.14 0.87 -27.10
C TYR A 108 -0.21 -0.65 -27.08
N LEU A 109 -0.22 -1.25 -25.88
CA LEU A 109 -0.29 -2.69 -25.70
C LEU A 109 -1.59 -3.28 -26.23
N LEU A 110 -2.74 -2.65 -25.97
CA LEU A 110 -4.05 -3.10 -26.47
C LEU A 110 -4.14 -3.06 -28.01
N GLN A 111 -3.53 -2.05 -28.63
CA GLN A 111 -3.51 -1.93 -30.09
C GLN A 111 -2.58 -2.95 -30.77
N ASN A 112 -1.55 -3.42 -30.06
CA ASN A 112 -0.49 -4.27 -30.62
C ASN A 112 -0.43 -5.69 -30.04
N GLN A 113 -1.42 -6.11 -29.26
CA GLN A 113 -1.47 -7.44 -28.60
C GLN A 113 -1.45 -8.61 -29.61
N ASN A 114 -2.06 -8.43 -30.79
CA ASN A 114 -2.06 -9.38 -31.93
C ASN A 114 -2.43 -10.83 -31.53
N GLY A 115 -3.38 -10.99 -30.57
CA GLY A 115 -3.86 -12.32 -30.16
C GLY A 115 -2.97 -13.05 -29.16
N ALA A 116 -1.93 -12.41 -28.61
CA ALA A 116 -1.14 -12.97 -27.51
C ALA A 116 -2.02 -13.20 -26.26
N THR A 117 -1.76 -14.29 -25.54
CA THR A 117 -2.51 -14.63 -24.31
C THR A 117 -2.28 -13.61 -23.21
N TRP A 118 -1.02 -13.14 -23.07
CA TRP A 118 -0.63 -12.16 -22.09
C TRP A 118 -0.41 -10.82 -22.77
N LEU A 119 -1.04 -9.76 -22.23
CA LEU A 119 -0.88 -8.41 -22.74
C LEU A 119 0.59 -7.96 -22.66
N VAL A 120 1.20 -8.20 -21.52
CA VAL A 120 2.58 -7.86 -21.21
C VAL A 120 3.08 -8.69 -20.02
N ALA A 121 4.38 -8.93 -19.93
CA ALA A 121 5.03 -9.40 -18.72
C ALA A 121 5.68 -8.23 -17.96
N VAL A 122 5.65 -8.29 -16.64
CA VAL A 122 6.24 -7.30 -15.71
C VAL A 122 6.97 -8.01 -14.58
N ASP A 123 7.79 -7.29 -13.82
CA ASP A 123 8.60 -7.90 -12.78
C ASP A 123 7.77 -8.33 -11.56
N SER A 124 6.77 -7.56 -11.15
CA SER A 124 6.05 -7.80 -9.90
C SER A 124 4.53 -7.85 -10.07
N ALA A 125 3.86 -8.52 -9.12
CA ALA A 125 2.41 -8.56 -9.06
C ALA A 125 1.77 -7.17 -8.85
N ASN A 126 2.46 -6.26 -8.17
CA ASN A 126 1.99 -4.90 -7.96
C ASN A 126 1.89 -4.11 -9.27
N GLU A 127 2.91 -4.25 -10.14
CA GLU A 127 2.90 -3.62 -11.47
C GLU A 127 1.86 -4.28 -12.37
N SER A 128 1.77 -5.62 -12.32
CA SER A 128 0.76 -6.39 -13.03
C SER A 128 -0.66 -5.93 -12.68
N ALA A 129 -0.96 -5.77 -11.39
CA ALA A 129 -2.29 -5.36 -10.93
C ALA A 129 -2.72 -4.01 -11.49
N ALA A 130 -1.84 -3.02 -11.53
CA ALA A 130 -2.13 -1.69 -12.06
C ALA A 130 -2.50 -1.75 -13.55
N ILE A 131 -1.73 -2.49 -14.36
CA ILE A 131 -1.98 -2.64 -15.79
C ILE A 131 -3.26 -3.47 -16.03
N GLN A 132 -3.46 -4.54 -15.24
CA GLN A 132 -4.61 -5.43 -15.35
C GLN A 132 -5.93 -4.72 -15.05
N LEU A 133 -5.96 -3.90 -13.99
CA LEU A 133 -7.13 -3.11 -13.62
C LEU A 133 -7.50 -2.06 -14.69
N THR A 134 -6.50 -1.48 -15.34
CA THR A 134 -6.72 -0.45 -16.36
C THR A 134 -7.08 -1.03 -17.70
N SER A 135 -6.44 -2.17 -18.10
CA SER A 135 -6.62 -2.78 -19.43
C SER A 135 -7.76 -3.79 -19.49
N GLY A 136 -8.14 -4.41 -18.36
CA GLY A 136 -9.04 -5.56 -18.33
C GLY A 136 -8.45 -6.84 -18.95
N GLN A 137 -7.15 -6.87 -19.26
CA GLN A 137 -6.45 -7.96 -19.93
C GLN A 137 -5.48 -8.69 -18.99
N PRO A 138 -5.19 -9.98 -19.23
CA PRO A 138 -4.26 -10.72 -18.40
C PRO A 138 -2.82 -10.20 -18.55
N VAL A 139 -2.16 -9.97 -17.43
CA VAL A 139 -0.77 -9.50 -17.32
C VAL A 139 0.03 -10.51 -16.52
N MET A 140 1.23 -10.84 -16.97
CA MET A 140 2.09 -11.83 -16.34
C MET A 140 3.08 -11.16 -15.37
N ALA A 141 3.09 -11.54 -14.09
CA ALA A 141 4.13 -11.17 -13.14
C ALA A 141 5.20 -12.27 -13.10
N ILE A 142 6.39 -12.02 -13.65
CA ILE A 142 7.46 -13.02 -13.74
C ILE A 142 8.26 -13.19 -12.44
N GLY A 143 8.17 -12.24 -11.51
CA GLY A 143 8.92 -12.22 -10.25
C GLY A 143 8.09 -12.36 -8.99
N GLY A 144 6.83 -12.80 -9.09
CA GLY A 144 5.96 -12.97 -7.95
C GLY A 144 5.53 -11.64 -7.33
N PHE A 145 5.30 -11.63 -6.00
CA PHE A 145 4.75 -10.47 -5.30
C PHE A 145 5.67 -9.24 -5.38
N ASN A 146 6.94 -9.40 -5.04
CA ASN A 146 7.94 -8.33 -4.98
C ASN A 146 8.92 -8.30 -6.16
N GLY A 147 8.77 -9.18 -7.14
CA GLY A 147 9.71 -9.30 -8.25
C GLY A 147 10.99 -10.11 -7.92
N SER A 148 11.05 -10.77 -6.77
CA SER A 148 12.22 -11.54 -6.32
C SER A 148 12.06 -13.05 -6.43
N ASP A 149 10.85 -13.54 -6.67
CA ASP A 149 10.58 -14.96 -6.81
C ASP A 149 10.97 -15.46 -8.22
N THR A 150 11.23 -16.77 -8.33
CA THR A 150 11.50 -17.44 -9.61
C THR A 150 10.43 -18.48 -9.94
N PRO A 151 9.19 -18.07 -10.19
CA PRO A 151 8.14 -19.02 -10.53
C PRO A 151 8.30 -19.60 -11.95
N LEU A 152 9.16 -19.01 -12.77
CA LEU A 152 9.33 -19.35 -14.18
C LEU A 152 10.84 -19.54 -14.48
N THR A 153 11.18 -20.62 -15.19
CA THR A 153 12.55 -20.80 -15.71
C THR A 153 12.73 -20.02 -17.02
N LEU A 154 13.98 -19.74 -17.38
CA LEU A 154 14.30 -19.06 -18.65
C LEU A 154 13.77 -19.85 -19.87
N GLU A 155 13.86 -21.19 -19.83
CA GLU A 155 13.36 -22.04 -20.92
C GLU A 155 11.84 -21.93 -21.07
N GLN A 156 11.10 -21.97 -19.95
CA GLN A 156 9.65 -21.79 -19.96
C GLN A 156 9.25 -20.40 -20.48
N PHE A 157 10.01 -19.36 -20.08
CA PHE A 157 9.78 -18.01 -20.57
C PHE A 157 10.00 -17.92 -22.10
N LYS A 158 11.10 -18.47 -22.61
CA LYS A 158 11.37 -18.51 -24.05
C LYS A 158 10.28 -19.27 -24.82
N GLN A 159 9.76 -20.34 -24.25
CA GLN A 159 8.68 -21.11 -24.85
C GLN A 159 7.39 -20.30 -24.97
N LEU A 160 7.04 -19.50 -23.95
CA LEU A 160 5.89 -18.59 -24.03
C LEU A 160 6.05 -17.55 -25.15
N VAL A 161 7.27 -17.06 -25.35
CA VAL A 161 7.57 -16.13 -26.44
C VAL A 161 7.48 -16.83 -27.80
N SER A 162 8.09 -18.02 -27.95
CA SER A 162 8.03 -18.78 -29.21
C SER A 162 6.63 -19.26 -29.59
N ASP A 163 5.79 -19.60 -28.59
CA ASP A 163 4.38 -19.95 -28.81
C ASP A 163 3.51 -18.73 -29.19
N GLY A 164 4.06 -17.51 -29.21
CA GLY A 164 3.31 -16.29 -29.48
C GLY A 164 2.36 -15.88 -28.33
N LYS A 165 2.46 -16.54 -27.16
CA LYS A 165 1.60 -16.25 -26.01
C LYS A 165 1.99 -14.98 -25.27
N LEU A 166 3.26 -14.56 -25.37
CA LEU A 166 3.84 -13.39 -24.76
C LEU A 166 4.69 -12.64 -25.79
N LYS A 167 4.35 -11.35 -26.02
CA LYS A 167 5.04 -10.52 -27.00
C LYS A 167 5.79 -9.35 -26.37
N TYR A 168 5.33 -8.84 -25.25
CA TYR A 168 5.88 -7.63 -24.62
C TYR A 168 6.33 -7.87 -23.19
N TYR A 169 7.42 -7.19 -22.83
CA TYR A 169 7.89 -7.09 -21.45
C TYR A 169 8.12 -5.61 -21.10
N ALA A 170 7.56 -5.19 -19.98
CA ALA A 170 7.69 -3.84 -19.46
C ALA A 170 8.60 -3.82 -18.23
N ALA A 171 9.78 -3.23 -18.39
CA ALA A 171 10.75 -3.04 -17.31
C ALA A 171 10.52 -1.72 -16.62
N SER A 172 10.21 -1.74 -15.32
CA SER A 172 10.11 -0.53 -14.52
C SER A 172 11.48 0.13 -14.33
N SER A 173 11.57 1.44 -14.55
CA SER A 173 12.80 2.20 -14.31
C SER A 173 13.17 2.29 -12.83
N ARG A 174 12.26 1.93 -11.93
CA ARG A 174 12.42 2.04 -10.46
C ARG A 174 12.99 0.80 -9.77
N GLY A 175 13.48 -0.19 -10.51
CA GLY A 175 14.35 -1.26 -9.98
C GLY A 175 13.96 -1.86 -8.62
N HIS A 176 12.68 -2.19 -8.38
CA HIS A 176 12.26 -2.91 -7.17
C HIS A 176 12.30 -4.43 -7.33
N GLY A 177 12.75 -4.91 -8.45
CA GLY A 177 12.89 -6.33 -8.75
C GLY A 177 14.35 -6.77 -8.78
N GLY A 178 14.85 -7.22 -7.65
CA GLY A 178 16.08 -7.95 -7.61
C GLY A 178 17.34 -7.07 -7.53
N GLY A 179 17.97 -7.09 -6.36
CA GLY A 179 19.41 -6.84 -6.25
C GLY A 179 20.19 -7.78 -7.19
N PRO A 180 21.53 -7.70 -7.26
CA PRO A 180 22.36 -8.48 -8.17
C PRO A 180 22.14 -10.01 -8.13
N ASN A 181 21.38 -10.50 -7.17
CA ASN A 181 20.98 -11.90 -6.97
C ASN A 181 19.46 -12.12 -7.02
N GLY A 182 18.68 -11.21 -7.59
CA GLY A 182 17.22 -11.36 -7.74
C GLY A 182 16.87 -12.54 -8.65
N GLY A 183 15.89 -13.33 -8.24
CA GLY A 183 15.57 -14.62 -8.86
C GLY A 183 15.28 -14.61 -10.36
N ASN A 184 14.96 -13.45 -10.95
CA ASN A 184 14.68 -13.30 -12.40
C ASN A 184 15.81 -12.68 -13.21
N SER A 185 17.02 -12.62 -12.65
CA SER A 185 18.16 -11.99 -13.33
C SER A 185 18.47 -12.63 -14.71
N GLU A 186 18.28 -13.94 -14.86
CA GLU A 186 18.52 -14.65 -16.12
C GLU A 186 17.50 -14.24 -17.21
N ILE A 187 16.21 -14.19 -16.87
CA ILE A 187 15.15 -13.78 -17.78
C ILE A 187 15.35 -12.30 -18.17
N THR A 188 15.58 -11.43 -17.21
CA THR A 188 15.78 -10.00 -17.45
C THR A 188 17.03 -9.75 -18.30
N ASN A 189 18.13 -10.46 -18.05
CA ASN A 189 19.34 -10.37 -18.86
C ASN A 189 19.11 -10.87 -20.30
N TRP A 190 18.36 -11.95 -20.46
CA TRP A 190 18.01 -12.47 -21.78
C TRP A 190 17.13 -11.46 -22.53
N ILE A 191 16.14 -10.85 -21.87
CA ILE A 191 15.27 -9.82 -22.46
C ILE A 191 16.10 -8.62 -22.92
N LYS A 192 16.98 -8.09 -22.08
CA LYS A 192 17.85 -6.95 -22.43
C LYS A 192 18.74 -7.24 -23.62
N LYS A 193 19.17 -8.48 -23.79
CA LYS A 193 20.05 -8.91 -24.89
C LYS A 193 19.30 -9.17 -26.19
N ASN A 194 18.09 -9.71 -26.14
CA ASN A 194 17.34 -10.19 -27.30
C ASN A 194 16.08 -9.36 -27.62
N GLY A 195 15.57 -8.61 -26.65
CA GLY A 195 14.38 -7.80 -26.84
C GLY A 195 14.67 -6.48 -27.56
N LYS A 196 13.75 -6.04 -28.39
CA LYS A 196 13.80 -4.76 -29.08
C LYS A 196 13.09 -3.69 -28.25
N VAL A 197 13.78 -2.62 -27.90
CA VAL A 197 13.17 -1.48 -27.20
C VAL A 197 12.15 -0.79 -28.10
N VAL A 198 10.95 -0.59 -27.58
CA VAL A 198 9.83 0.05 -28.29
C VAL A 198 9.52 1.40 -27.64
N ASN A 199 9.39 2.42 -28.46
CA ASN A 199 8.94 3.74 -28.02
C ASN A 199 7.40 3.81 -28.14
N TYR A 200 6.71 3.82 -26.99
CA TYR A 200 5.25 3.92 -26.90
C TYR A 200 4.76 5.34 -26.53
N GLY A 201 5.68 6.32 -26.42
CA GLY A 201 5.36 7.71 -26.09
C GLY A 201 5.38 8.03 -24.59
N GLY A 202 5.64 7.06 -23.72
CA GLY A 202 5.85 7.27 -22.27
C GLY A 202 7.32 7.19 -21.87
N SER A 203 7.66 7.65 -20.66
CA SER A 203 9.06 7.71 -20.19
C SER A 203 9.33 6.84 -18.93
N ASP A 204 8.28 6.34 -18.28
CA ASP A 204 8.40 5.74 -16.96
C ASP A 204 8.79 4.25 -16.97
N VAL A 205 8.58 3.60 -18.09
CA VAL A 205 8.79 2.16 -18.28
C VAL A 205 9.52 1.93 -19.59
N THR A 206 10.50 1.03 -19.60
CA THR A 206 11.13 0.59 -20.85
C THR A 206 10.35 -0.62 -21.37
N LEU A 207 9.72 -0.49 -22.54
CA LEU A 207 8.98 -1.57 -23.19
C LEU A 207 9.89 -2.32 -24.16
N TYR A 208 9.93 -3.63 -24.02
CA TYR A 208 10.65 -4.53 -24.91
C TYR A 208 9.65 -5.37 -25.73
N GLU A 209 9.81 -5.39 -27.03
CA GLU A 209 9.17 -6.37 -27.91
C GLU A 209 10.05 -7.61 -27.97
N LEU A 210 9.46 -8.76 -27.69
CA LEU A 210 10.11 -10.07 -27.66
C LEU A 210 9.84 -10.78 -28.98
N SER A 211 10.90 -11.25 -29.61
CA SER A 211 10.82 -12.14 -30.78
C SER A 211 11.57 -13.42 -30.49
N ALA A 212 10.99 -14.55 -30.90
CA ALA A 212 11.67 -15.86 -30.85
C ALA A 212 12.74 -15.96 -31.92
#